data_3332ec13c5d07283438ba42a3701c999
#
_entry.id   3332ec13c5d07283438ba42a3701c999
#
_cell.length_a   1.000
_cell.length_b   1.000
_cell.length_c   1.000
_cell.angle_alpha   90.00
_cell.angle_beta   90.00
_cell.angle_gamma   90.00
#
_symmetry.space_group_name_H-M   'P 1'
#
loop_
_entity.id
_entity.type
_entity.pdbx_description
1 polymer ?
#
loop_
_entity_poly.entity_id
_entity_poly.type
_entity_poly.pdbx_seq_one_letter_code
_entity_poly.pdbx_strand_id
1 'polypeptide(L)'
;MNYDVFYDKAFGAFAGLILGDAAGMPVEFLPPEMIKKEFGKISTLVSVKDFHPHRDLKFGSITDDSEQALYLAEEMIKDKGLTYETVKRSLLRWVEEKDAFNKSYVGPSSKKALIRLKNGEDYLKTGNEGNTIGAAMRVIPVGIVRAGNIKKAIDDAVTSSYPTHSVSKAIAGATSLAAAISECFNQRATAQTIIDAAIHGAKIGQTKGLKYCSPSVWQRIVYAINLINEVKSSKKVAELLYNVIGTDMFSEQIIPVVFSLFYKYRQEFSKALWISVNLGGDTDTIAGLLGSVYGAFYGFSGFPSKEKKLFYKISEINNLQVDKIVKGLWAIKQF
;
A
#
# COMPACT_ATOMS: atom_id res chain seq x y z
N MET A 1 -15.91 13.89 -12.49
CA MET A 1 -16.32 13.36 -11.17
C MET A 1 -16.62 14.53 -10.26
N ASN A 2 -17.74 14.50 -9.52
CA ASN A 2 -18.08 15.51 -8.53
C ASN A 2 -17.26 15.32 -7.23
N TYR A 3 -17.35 16.32 -6.33
CA TYR A 3 -16.62 16.31 -5.05
C TYR A 3 -17.00 15.13 -4.16
N ASP A 4 -18.28 14.83 -3.99
CA ASP A 4 -18.75 13.81 -3.05
C ASP A 4 -18.24 12.41 -3.43
N VAL A 5 -18.30 12.07 -4.71
CA VAL A 5 -17.75 10.79 -5.21
C VAL A 5 -16.24 10.73 -5.07
N PHE A 6 -15.54 11.83 -5.35
CA PHE A 6 -14.10 11.89 -5.14
C PHE A 6 -13.77 11.72 -3.67
N TYR A 7 -14.46 12.47 -2.79
CA TYR A 7 -14.23 12.44 -1.36
C TYR A 7 -14.44 11.03 -0.80
N ASP A 8 -15.56 10.40 -1.11
CA ASP A 8 -15.88 9.05 -0.63
C ASP A 8 -14.82 8.02 -1.05
N LYS A 9 -14.39 8.06 -2.30
CA LYS A 9 -13.35 7.17 -2.83
C LYS A 9 -11.97 7.46 -2.24
N ALA A 10 -11.55 8.71 -2.15
CA ALA A 10 -10.27 9.11 -1.60
C ALA A 10 -10.19 8.80 -0.09
N PHE A 11 -11.26 9.10 0.64
CA PHE A 11 -11.36 8.74 2.05
C PHE A 11 -11.34 7.23 2.24
N GLY A 12 -12.07 6.49 1.39
CA GLY A 12 -12.06 5.03 1.38
C GLY A 12 -10.67 4.44 1.13
N ALA A 13 -9.89 5.01 0.21
CA ALA A 13 -8.54 4.57 -0.08
C ALA A 13 -7.61 4.68 1.15
N PHE A 14 -7.61 5.83 1.83
CA PHE A 14 -6.85 5.98 3.07
C PHE A 14 -7.40 5.12 4.20
N ALA A 15 -8.72 5.05 4.35
CA ALA A 15 -9.34 4.23 5.39
C ALA A 15 -9.00 2.75 5.22
N GLY A 16 -8.97 2.26 3.98
CA GLY A 16 -8.59 0.89 3.66
C GLY A 16 -7.12 0.60 3.93
N LEU A 17 -6.21 1.53 3.55
CA LEU A 17 -4.80 1.44 3.88
C LEU A 17 -4.60 1.33 5.40
N ILE A 18 -5.11 2.30 6.15
CA ILE A 18 -4.98 2.42 7.61
C ILE A 18 -5.55 1.20 8.34
N LEU A 19 -6.72 0.72 7.90
CA LEU A 19 -7.34 -0.46 8.48
C LEU A 19 -6.52 -1.72 8.24
N GLY A 20 -6.04 -1.91 7.01
CA GLY A 20 -5.25 -3.08 6.62
C GLY A 20 -3.91 -3.12 7.33
N ASP A 21 -3.19 -2.00 7.34
CA ASP A 21 -1.92 -1.80 8.05
C ASP A 21 -2.08 -2.16 9.55
N ALA A 22 -2.95 -1.48 10.27
CA ALA A 22 -3.15 -1.74 11.70
C ALA A 22 -3.69 -3.15 12.03
N ALA A 23 -4.38 -3.79 11.09
CA ALA A 23 -4.88 -5.16 11.27
C ALA A 23 -3.80 -6.20 10.98
N GLY A 24 -2.91 -5.95 10.02
CA GLY A 24 -1.84 -6.86 9.59
C GLY A 24 -0.60 -6.79 10.48
N MET A 25 -0.22 -5.59 10.95
CA MET A 25 0.99 -5.33 11.73
C MET A 25 1.24 -6.31 12.90
N PRO A 26 0.23 -6.71 13.72
CA PRO A 26 0.49 -7.61 14.84
C PRO A 26 0.97 -9.02 14.46
N VAL A 27 0.86 -9.40 13.20
CA VAL A 27 1.22 -10.72 12.68
C VAL A 27 2.17 -10.66 11.48
N GLU A 28 2.72 -9.49 11.21
CA GLU A 28 3.72 -9.26 10.17
C GLU A 28 4.91 -10.21 10.36
N PHE A 29 5.40 -10.78 9.25
CA PHE A 29 6.48 -11.78 9.16
C PHE A 29 6.27 -13.09 9.94
N LEU A 30 5.07 -13.33 10.49
CA LEU A 30 4.76 -14.63 11.06
C LEU A 30 4.30 -15.62 9.95
N PRO A 31 4.71 -16.88 10.02
CA PRO A 31 4.15 -17.91 9.13
C PRO A 31 2.69 -18.24 9.51
N PRO A 32 1.87 -18.69 8.55
CA PRO A 32 0.44 -18.95 8.77
C PRO A 32 0.15 -19.90 9.94
N GLU A 33 1.01 -20.88 10.16
CA GLU A 33 0.88 -21.86 11.25
C GLU A 33 1.04 -21.18 12.60
N MET A 34 1.97 -20.22 12.71
CA MET A 34 2.20 -19.46 13.94
C MET A 34 1.05 -18.49 14.20
N ILE A 35 0.55 -17.80 13.17
CA ILE A 35 -0.65 -16.96 13.29
C ILE A 35 -1.82 -17.79 13.83
N LYS A 36 -2.06 -18.95 13.23
CA LYS A 36 -3.15 -19.83 13.65
C LYS A 36 -2.97 -20.34 15.09
N LYS A 37 -1.75 -20.67 15.49
CA LYS A 37 -1.44 -21.17 16.84
C LYS A 37 -1.65 -20.08 17.90
N GLU A 38 -1.17 -18.87 17.66
CA GLU A 38 -1.09 -17.81 18.67
C GLU A 38 -2.35 -16.92 18.73
N PHE A 39 -3.07 -16.79 17.61
CA PHE A 39 -4.22 -15.89 17.47
C PHE A 39 -5.52 -16.60 17.05
N GLY A 40 -5.44 -17.85 16.60
CA GLY A 40 -6.56 -18.53 15.94
C GLY A 40 -6.83 -17.94 14.56
N LYS A 41 -8.11 -17.76 14.23
CA LYS A 41 -8.53 -17.07 13.01
C LYS A 41 -8.81 -15.60 13.32
N ILE A 42 -7.94 -14.73 12.85
CA ILE A 42 -8.09 -13.28 13.04
C ILE A 42 -9.24 -12.77 12.17
N SER A 43 -10.15 -12.02 12.76
CA SER A 43 -11.28 -11.36 12.10
C SER A 43 -11.62 -10.01 12.72
N THR A 44 -10.76 -9.49 13.58
CA THR A 44 -10.82 -8.16 14.23
C THR A 44 -9.41 -7.74 14.59
N LEU A 45 -9.21 -6.51 15.08
CA LEU A 45 -7.91 -6.08 15.58
C LEU A 45 -7.46 -6.95 16.76
N VAL A 46 -6.18 -7.27 16.78
CA VAL A 46 -5.51 -8.00 17.86
C VAL A 46 -4.30 -7.20 18.38
N SER A 47 -3.85 -7.50 19.60
CA SER A 47 -2.61 -6.92 20.14
C SER A 47 -1.41 -7.70 19.65
N VAL A 48 -0.29 -7.01 19.51
CA VAL A 48 1.01 -7.64 19.27
C VAL A 48 1.37 -8.55 20.44
N LYS A 49 2.07 -9.65 20.18
CA LYS A 49 2.57 -10.57 21.20
C LYS A 49 4.00 -10.21 21.61
N ASP A 50 4.40 -10.57 22.81
CA ASP A 50 5.72 -10.23 23.40
C ASP A 50 6.91 -10.75 22.57
N PHE A 51 6.74 -11.84 21.85
CA PHE A 51 7.78 -12.41 20.99
C PHE A 51 7.95 -11.68 19.65
N HIS A 52 6.98 -10.81 19.28
CA HIS A 52 6.98 -10.14 17.97
C HIS A 52 8.00 -8.99 17.92
N PRO A 53 8.66 -8.72 16.77
CA PRO A 53 9.56 -7.57 16.63
C PRO A 53 8.91 -6.23 16.97
N HIS A 54 7.60 -6.11 16.75
CA HIS A 54 6.80 -4.90 17.02
C HIS A 54 6.12 -4.88 18.40
N ARG A 55 6.62 -5.67 19.37
CA ARG A 55 6.02 -5.79 20.72
C ARG A 55 5.81 -4.47 21.46
N ASP A 56 6.59 -3.44 21.10
CA ASP A 56 6.50 -2.11 21.72
C ASP A 56 5.38 -1.24 21.09
N LEU A 57 4.76 -1.69 19.99
CA LEU A 57 3.63 -1.00 19.38
C LEU A 57 2.33 -1.27 20.13
N LYS A 58 1.54 -0.22 20.32
CA LYS A 58 0.25 -0.31 20.98
C LYS A 58 -0.79 -0.98 20.09
N PHE A 59 -1.85 -1.51 20.72
CA PHE A 59 -3.02 -2.00 20.00
C PHE A 59 -3.55 -0.95 19.01
N GLY A 60 -3.74 -1.35 17.76
CA GLY A 60 -4.25 -0.49 16.71
C GLY A 60 -3.26 0.57 16.19
N SER A 61 -1.96 0.45 16.50
CA SER A 61 -0.93 1.28 15.87
C SER A 61 -0.89 1.03 14.37
N ILE A 62 -0.56 2.08 13.62
CA ILE A 62 -0.19 2.01 12.21
C ILE A 62 1.34 1.98 12.09
N THR A 63 1.83 1.63 10.90
CA THR A 63 3.25 1.54 10.57
C THR A 63 3.65 2.58 9.53
N ASP A 64 4.85 2.44 8.96
CA ASP A 64 5.34 3.30 7.88
C ASP A 64 4.48 3.21 6.61
N ASP A 65 3.71 2.18 6.42
CA ASP A 65 2.76 2.04 5.31
C ASP A 65 1.75 3.19 5.28
N SER A 66 1.03 3.41 6.37
CA SER A 66 0.08 4.50 6.48
C SER A 66 0.78 5.85 6.71
N GLU A 67 1.79 5.89 7.58
CA GLU A 67 2.48 7.12 7.93
C GLU A 67 3.08 7.80 6.70
N GLN A 68 3.88 7.11 5.88
CA GLN A 68 4.51 7.70 4.71
C GLN A 68 3.49 8.17 3.66
N ALA A 69 2.36 7.47 3.49
CA ALA A 69 1.29 7.90 2.60
C ALA A 69 0.64 9.22 3.07
N LEU A 70 0.39 9.34 4.38
CA LEU A 70 -0.19 10.55 4.98
C LEU A 70 0.77 11.73 4.89
N TYR A 71 2.06 11.55 5.24
CA TYR A 71 3.09 12.58 5.14
C TYR A 71 3.29 13.06 3.70
N LEU A 72 3.30 12.14 2.73
CA LEU A 72 3.40 12.50 1.33
C LEU A 72 2.18 13.31 0.86
N ALA A 73 0.97 12.90 1.26
CA ALA A 73 -0.25 13.64 0.94
C ALA A 73 -0.21 15.07 1.47
N GLU A 74 0.23 15.27 2.71
CA GLU A 74 0.36 16.60 3.32
C GLU A 74 1.35 17.48 2.58
N GLU A 75 2.52 16.96 2.19
CA GLU A 75 3.51 17.74 1.43
C GLU A 75 3.04 18.02 0.00
N MET A 76 2.34 17.08 -0.65
CA MET A 76 1.72 17.31 -1.96
C MET A 76 0.68 18.44 -1.89
N ILE A 77 -0.10 18.54 -0.82
CA ILE A 77 -1.08 19.61 -0.61
C ILE A 77 -0.38 20.97 -0.47
N LYS A 78 0.69 21.06 0.31
CA LYS A 78 1.48 22.29 0.50
C LYS A 78 2.09 22.77 -0.81
N ASP A 79 2.66 21.87 -1.61
CA ASP A 79 3.34 22.20 -2.86
C ASP A 79 2.40 22.29 -4.07
N LYS A 80 1.12 21.97 -3.90
CA LYS A 80 0.11 21.86 -4.97
C LYS A 80 0.52 20.88 -6.07
N GLY A 81 1.25 19.84 -5.73
CA GLY A 81 1.73 18.80 -6.66
C GLY A 81 2.79 17.91 -6.06
N LEU A 82 3.46 17.14 -6.93
CA LEU A 82 4.53 16.25 -6.54
C LEU A 82 5.80 16.54 -7.34
N THR A 83 6.88 16.78 -6.62
CA THR A 83 8.25 16.91 -7.12
C THR A 83 9.19 16.06 -6.30
N TYR A 84 10.44 15.93 -6.68
CA TYR A 84 11.45 15.28 -5.84
C TYR A 84 11.62 15.94 -4.48
N GLU A 85 11.60 17.27 -4.44
CA GLU A 85 11.71 18.01 -3.18
C GLU A 85 10.49 17.78 -2.27
N THR A 86 9.29 17.63 -2.85
CA THR A 86 8.09 17.24 -2.13
C THR A 86 8.29 15.87 -1.46
N VAL A 87 8.76 14.87 -2.21
CA VAL A 87 9.00 13.52 -1.70
C VAL A 87 10.11 13.51 -0.66
N LYS A 88 11.23 14.16 -0.93
CA LYS A 88 12.36 14.28 0.00
C LYS A 88 11.91 14.88 1.33
N ARG A 89 11.21 16.01 1.27
CA ARG A 89 10.73 16.70 2.47
C ARG A 89 9.73 15.86 3.25
N SER A 90 8.80 15.16 2.58
CA SER A 90 7.86 14.27 3.26
C SER A 90 8.57 13.16 4.03
N LEU A 91 9.56 12.53 3.42
CA LEU A 91 10.33 11.44 4.03
C LEU A 91 11.19 11.93 5.20
N LEU A 92 11.90 13.07 5.05
CA LEU A 92 12.75 13.61 6.10
C LEU A 92 11.93 14.12 7.28
N ARG A 93 10.78 14.77 7.02
CA ARG A 93 9.84 15.19 8.06
C ARG A 93 9.28 13.99 8.82
N TRP A 94 8.87 12.93 8.11
CA TRP A 94 8.41 11.70 8.74
C TRP A 94 9.49 11.07 9.63
N VAL A 95 10.75 11.01 9.15
CA VAL A 95 11.88 10.50 9.94
C VAL A 95 12.06 11.28 11.24
N GLU A 96 11.95 12.61 11.18
CA GLU A 96 12.15 13.48 12.34
C GLU A 96 10.98 13.42 13.32
N GLU A 97 9.75 13.60 12.84
CA GLU A 97 8.56 13.70 13.69
C GLU A 97 8.17 12.34 14.32
N LYS A 98 8.46 11.23 13.64
CA LYS A 98 8.14 9.88 14.11
C LYS A 98 9.32 9.15 14.74
N ASP A 99 10.51 9.76 14.75
CA ASP A 99 11.74 9.07 15.18
C ASP A 99 11.92 7.72 14.47
N ALA A 100 11.73 7.75 13.13
CA ALA A 100 11.57 6.56 12.32
C ALA A 100 12.81 5.65 12.34
N PHE A 101 14.00 6.19 12.55
CA PHE A 101 15.22 5.37 12.66
C PHE A 101 15.22 4.42 13.85
N ASN A 102 14.48 4.73 14.90
CA ASN A 102 14.36 3.90 16.10
C ASN A 102 13.11 3.00 16.10
N LYS A 103 12.32 3.02 15.00
CA LYS A 103 11.14 2.16 14.88
C LYS A 103 11.50 0.78 14.34
N SER A 104 10.85 -0.26 14.90
CA SER A 104 11.03 -1.66 14.50
C SER A 104 10.51 -1.97 13.11
N TYR A 105 9.47 -1.26 12.66
CA TYR A 105 8.82 -1.47 11.37
C TYR A 105 9.54 -0.84 10.18
N VAL A 106 10.55 0.02 10.38
CA VAL A 106 11.29 0.62 9.26
C VAL A 106 12.38 -0.31 8.77
N GLY A 107 12.25 -0.80 7.56
CA GLY A 107 13.18 -1.75 6.95
C GLY A 107 14.61 -1.22 6.77
N PRO A 108 15.62 -2.09 6.78
CA PRO A 108 17.03 -1.70 6.69
C PRO A 108 17.38 -0.91 5.43
N SER A 109 16.80 -1.30 4.27
CA SER A 109 17.02 -0.61 2.99
C SER A 109 16.50 0.82 3.03
N SER A 110 15.29 1.01 3.60
CA SER A 110 14.70 2.33 3.78
C SER A 110 15.55 3.19 4.72
N LYS A 111 15.97 2.65 5.87
CA LYS A 111 16.84 3.38 6.82
C LYS A 111 18.13 3.87 6.15
N LYS A 112 18.80 2.98 5.40
CA LYS A 112 20.05 3.30 4.70
C LYS A 112 19.83 4.41 3.65
N ALA A 113 18.80 4.32 2.84
CA ALA A 113 18.47 5.33 1.83
C ALA A 113 18.11 6.69 2.47
N LEU A 114 17.35 6.68 3.56
CA LEU A 114 16.96 7.89 4.28
C LEU A 114 18.13 8.59 4.96
N ILE A 115 19.12 7.84 5.50
CA ILE A 115 20.35 8.40 6.04
C ILE A 115 21.14 9.11 4.93
N ARG A 116 21.31 8.47 3.78
CA ARG A 116 21.98 9.06 2.61
C ARG A 116 21.26 10.32 2.11
N LEU A 117 19.92 10.28 2.07
CA LEU A 117 19.07 11.42 1.68
C LEU A 117 19.23 12.58 2.67
N LYS A 118 19.27 12.30 3.97
CA LYS A 118 19.48 13.29 5.04
C LYS A 118 20.86 13.94 4.95
N ASN A 119 21.88 13.18 4.53
CA ASN A 119 23.24 13.67 4.30
C ASN A 119 23.38 14.49 3.01
N GLY A 120 22.32 14.71 2.26
CA GLY A 120 22.33 15.53 1.03
C GLY A 120 22.88 14.81 -0.20
N GLU A 121 22.95 13.47 -0.20
CA GLU A 121 23.30 12.70 -1.40
C GLU A 121 22.22 12.87 -2.47
N ASP A 122 22.64 12.70 -3.74
CA ASP A 122 21.75 12.74 -4.89
C ASP A 122 20.61 11.73 -4.75
N TYR A 123 19.38 12.22 -4.65
CA TYR A 123 18.17 11.41 -4.47
C TYR A 123 17.95 10.36 -5.58
N LEU A 124 18.54 10.57 -6.77
CA LEU A 124 18.51 9.56 -7.84
C LEU A 124 19.38 8.33 -7.51
N LYS A 125 20.26 8.45 -6.50
CA LYS A 125 21.20 7.40 -6.10
C LYS A 125 20.91 6.84 -4.71
N THR A 126 20.22 7.59 -3.86
CA THR A 126 19.99 7.16 -2.46
C THR A 126 19.21 5.86 -2.37
N GLY A 127 18.26 5.62 -3.28
CA GLY A 127 17.40 4.43 -3.32
C GLY A 127 17.94 3.22 -4.08
N ASN A 128 19.21 3.22 -4.52
CA ASN A 128 19.76 2.20 -5.41
C ASN A 128 19.81 0.77 -4.83
N GLU A 129 19.72 0.63 -3.52
CA GLU A 129 19.67 -0.66 -2.83
C GLU A 129 18.23 -1.05 -2.42
N GLY A 130 17.26 -0.15 -2.59
CA GLY A 130 15.87 -0.38 -2.24
C GLY A 130 15.16 -1.26 -3.28
N ASN A 131 15.02 -2.53 -2.96
CA ASN A 131 14.45 -3.56 -3.83
C ASN A 131 13.14 -4.17 -3.30
N THR A 132 12.62 -3.65 -2.20
CA THR A 132 11.38 -4.09 -1.55
C THR A 132 10.16 -3.29 -2.02
N ILE A 133 9.00 -3.55 -1.42
CA ILE A 133 7.71 -2.92 -1.75
C ILE A 133 7.58 -1.47 -1.26
N GLY A 134 8.45 -0.98 -0.40
CA GLY A 134 8.29 0.26 0.38
C GLY A 134 8.04 1.56 -0.41
N ALA A 135 8.23 1.58 -1.74
CA ALA A 135 7.76 2.71 -2.55
C ALA A 135 6.26 2.64 -2.84
N ALA A 136 5.67 1.43 -2.92
CA ALA A 136 4.26 1.26 -3.28
C ALA A 136 3.33 1.70 -2.15
N MET A 137 3.70 1.48 -0.89
CA MET A 137 2.87 1.82 0.25
C MET A 137 2.50 3.32 0.31
N ARG A 138 3.39 4.23 -0.11
CA ARG A 138 3.16 5.68 -0.03
C ARG A 138 2.53 6.31 -1.27
N VAL A 139 2.33 5.59 -2.39
CA VAL A 139 1.80 6.20 -3.63
C VAL A 139 0.27 6.32 -3.69
N ILE A 140 -0.44 5.96 -2.62
CA ILE A 140 -1.89 6.11 -2.54
C ILE A 140 -2.33 7.55 -2.87
N PRO A 141 -1.79 8.62 -2.24
CA PRO A 141 -2.14 9.99 -2.58
C PRO A 141 -1.78 10.37 -4.02
N VAL A 142 -0.74 9.77 -4.60
CA VAL A 142 -0.36 9.98 -6.00
C VAL A 142 -1.50 9.53 -6.93
N GLY A 143 -1.99 8.29 -6.76
CA GLY A 143 -3.11 7.77 -7.54
C GLY A 143 -4.38 8.61 -7.38
N ILE A 144 -4.66 9.09 -6.16
CA ILE A 144 -5.83 9.92 -5.84
C ILE A 144 -5.75 11.28 -6.55
N VAL A 145 -4.64 11.99 -6.45
CA VAL A 145 -4.49 13.32 -7.10
C VAL A 145 -4.52 13.19 -8.61
N ARG A 146 -4.02 12.11 -9.17
CA ARG A 146 -4.05 11.81 -10.60
C ARG A 146 -5.28 11.00 -11.01
N ALA A 147 -6.41 11.19 -10.34
CA ALA A 147 -7.69 10.54 -10.59
C ALA A 147 -8.04 10.48 -12.08
N GLY A 148 -8.08 9.28 -12.68
CA GLY A 148 -8.35 9.05 -14.09
C GLY A 148 -7.20 9.39 -15.06
N ASN A 149 -6.05 9.86 -14.57
CA ASN A 149 -4.86 10.15 -15.39
C ASN A 149 -3.73 9.16 -15.08
N ILE A 150 -3.89 7.93 -15.58
CA ILE A 150 -2.98 6.81 -15.33
C ILE A 150 -1.54 7.15 -15.70
N LYS A 151 -1.32 7.84 -16.83
CA LYS A 151 0.03 8.22 -17.28
C LYS A 151 0.74 9.08 -16.23
N LYS A 152 0.10 10.17 -15.78
CA LYS A 152 0.67 11.03 -14.74
C LYS A 152 0.82 10.32 -13.40
N ALA A 153 -0.09 9.42 -13.04
CA ALA A 153 0.04 8.61 -11.83
C ALA A 153 1.29 7.73 -11.88
N ILE A 154 1.59 7.13 -13.02
CA ILE A 154 2.81 6.34 -13.24
C ILE A 154 4.06 7.23 -13.14
N ASP A 155 4.09 8.37 -13.83
CA ASP A 155 5.24 9.28 -13.82
C ASP A 155 5.55 9.79 -12.40
N ASP A 156 4.52 10.19 -11.66
CA ASP A 156 4.66 10.65 -10.26
C ASP A 156 5.07 9.51 -9.31
N ALA A 157 4.57 8.28 -9.53
CA ALA A 157 4.98 7.13 -8.74
C ALA A 157 6.46 6.77 -8.97
N VAL A 158 6.96 6.92 -10.19
CA VAL A 158 8.40 6.80 -10.49
C VAL A 158 9.19 7.83 -9.70
N THR A 159 8.77 9.10 -9.72
CA THR A 159 9.39 10.19 -8.96
C THR A 159 9.41 9.91 -7.47
N SER A 160 8.29 9.43 -6.91
CA SER A 160 8.16 9.04 -5.49
C SER A 160 9.07 7.88 -5.09
N SER A 161 9.42 7.00 -6.02
CA SER A 161 10.19 5.79 -5.73
C SER A 161 11.69 6.04 -5.56
N TYR A 162 12.27 6.93 -6.38
CA TYR A 162 13.72 7.11 -6.47
C TYR A 162 14.44 7.35 -5.15
N PRO A 163 13.95 8.17 -4.21
CA PRO A 163 14.70 8.48 -2.99
C PRO A 163 15.02 7.27 -2.11
N THR A 164 14.19 6.20 -2.17
CA THR A 164 14.36 5.03 -1.30
C THR A 164 14.38 3.69 -2.02
N HIS A 165 13.71 3.58 -3.18
CA HIS A 165 13.48 2.31 -3.88
C HIS A 165 13.59 2.50 -5.39
N SER A 166 14.80 2.74 -5.90
CA SER A 166 15.04 3.01 -7.32
C SER A 166 15.33 1.76 -8.16
N VAL A 167 15.18 0.57 -7.60
CA VAL A 167 15.31 -0.70 -8.34
C VAL A 167 14.02 -0.96 -9.15
N SER A 168 14.18 -1.43 -10.38
CA SER A 168 13.09 -1.55 -11.38
C SER A 168 11.87 -2.34 -10.90
N LYS A 169 12.06 -3.40 -10.10
CA LYS A 169 10.94 -4.17 -9.53
C LYS A 169 10.17 -3.40 -8.46
N ALA A 170 10.85 -2.62 -7.64
CA ALA A 170 10.22 -1.78 -6.62
C ALA A 170 9.40 -0.66 -7.27
N ILE A 171 9.96 0.00 -8.30
CA ILE A 171 9.25 1.00 -9.10
C ILE A 171 8.04 0.36 -9.80
N ALA A 172 8.17 -0.87 -10.31
CA ALA A 172 7.04 -1.59 -10.92
C ALA A 172 5.88 -1.82 -9.96
N GLY A 173 6.17 -2.10 -8.69
CA GLY A 173 5.15 -2.20 -7.64
C GLY A 173 4.44 -0.88 -7.40
N ALA A 174 5.19 0.21 -7.22
CA ALA A 174 4.64 1.54 -6.97
C ALA A 174 3.79 2.05 -8.13
N THR A 175 4.28 1.93 -9.37
CA THR A 175 3.56 2.36 -10.57
C THR A 175 2.32 1.51 -10.85
N SER A 176 2.37 0.21 -10.52
CA SER A 176 1.21 -0.69 -10.59
C SER A 176 0.08 -0.21 -9.69
N LEU A 177 0.39 0.08 -8.43
CA LEU A 177 -0.60 0.52 -7.46
C LEU A 177 -1.14 1.91 -7.77
N ALA A 178 -0.26 2.88 -8.08
CA ALA A 178 -0.69 4.24 -8.42
C ALA A 178 -1.61 4.27 -9.66
N ALA A 179 -1.29 3.49 -10.69
CA ALA A 179 -2.11 3.34 -11.89
C ALA A 179 -3.50 2.74 -11.56
N ALA A 180 -3.54 1.69 -10.74
CA ALA A 180 -4.78 1.06 -10.30
C ALA A 180 -5.65 2.01 -9.46
N ILE A 181 -5.06 2.72 -8.50
CA ILE A 181 -5.79 3.72 -7.69
C ILE A 181 -6.32 4.83 -8.60
N SER A 182 -5.51 5.36 -9.53
CA SER A 182 -5.96 6.37 -10.49
C SER A 182 -7.15 5.90 -11.33
N GLU A 183 -7.12 4.66 -11.83
CA GLU A 183 -8.21 4.07 -12.60
C GLU A 183 -9.49 3.91 -11.77
N CYS A 184 -9.40 3.61 -10.47
CA CYS A 184 -10.58 3.52 -9.60
C CYS A 184 -11.44 4.78 -9.62
N PHE A 185 -10.88 5.93 -9.95
CA PHE A 185 -11.60 7.20 -10.08
C PHE A 185 -12.22 7.45 -11.46
N ASN A 186 -12.01 6.57 -12.42
CA ASN A 186 -12.72 6.62 -13.69
C ASN A 186 -14.20 6.24 -13.47
N GLN A 187 -15.13 6.96 -14.12
CA GLN A 187 -16.56 6.69 -13.98
C GLN A 187 -16.97 5.31 -14.54
N ARG A 188 -16.17 4.77 -15.46
CA ARG A 188 -16.41 3.46 -16.09
C ARG A 188 -15.48 2.37 -15.52
N ALA A 189 -14.83 2.63 -14.39
CA ALA A 189 -13.93 1.66 -13.78
C ALA A 189 -14.64 0.36 -13.43
N THR A 190 -14.02 -0.74 -13.77
CA THR A 190 -14.41 -2.10 -13.41
C THR A 190 -13.22 -2.80 -12.76
N ALA A 191 -13.46 -3.91 -12.07
CA ALA A 191 -12.34 -4.69 -11.53
C ALA A 191 -11.33 -5.07 -12.63
N GLN A 192 -11.80 -5.36 -13.86
CA GLN A 192 -10.92 -5.69 -14.97
C GLN A 192 -10.08 -4.47 -15.40
N THR A 193 -10.68 -3.29 -15.59
CA THR A 193 -9.91 -2.09 -16.02
C THR A 193 -8.89 -1.67 -14.95
N ILE A 194 -9.17 -1.89 -13.67
CA ILE A 194 -8.23 -1.66 -12.57
C ILE A 194 -7.04 -2.62 -12.66
N ILE A 195 -7.28 -3.91 -12.94
CA ILE A 195 -6.21 -4.89 -13.16
C ILE A 195 -5.40 -4.54 -14.41
N ASP A 196 -6.04 -4.13 -15.50
CA ASP A 196 -5.36 -3.71 -16.73
C ASP A 196 -4.47 -2.49 -16.49
N ALA A 197 -4.95 -1.51 -15.70
CA ALA A 197 -4.15 -0.35 -15.28
C ALA A 197 -2.97 -0.74 -14.39
N ALA A 198 -3.16 -1.67 -13.45
CA ALA A 198 -2.09 -2.22 -12.61
C ALA A 198 -1.00 -2.90 -13.45
N ILE A 199 -1.40 -3.75 -14.39
CA ILE A 199 -0.49 -4.42 -15.32
C ILE A 199 0.27 -3.40 -16.18
N HIS A 200 -0.44 -2.40 -16.71
CA HIS A 200 0.18 -1.33 -17.51
C HIS A 200 1.21 -0.55 -16.70
N GLY A 201 0.85 -0.13 -15.48
CA GLY A 201 1.77 0.53 -14.56
C GLY A 201 3.02 -0.30 -14.27
N ALA A 202 2.85 -1.58 -13.94
CA ALA A 202 3.96 -2.49 -13.68
C ALA A 202 4.87 -2.66 -14.90
N LYS A 203 4.32 -2.78 -16.12
CA LYS A 203 5.11 -2.86 -17.37
C LYS A 203 5.99 -1.63 -17.57
N ILE A 204 5.44 -0.44 -17.38
CA ILE A 204 6.21 0.81 -17.52
C ILE A 204 7.23 0.95 -16.39
N GLY A 205 6.83 0.73 -15.12
CA GLY A 205 7.72 0.85 -13.97
C GLY A 205 8.93 -0.09 -14.07
N GLN A 206 8.74 -1.30 -14.58
CA GLN A 206 9.81 -2.28 -14.74
C GLN A 206 10.88 -1.84 -15.79
N THR A 207 10.58 -0.83 -16.63
CA THR A 207 11.56 -0.23 -17.54
C THR A 207 12.40 0.87 -16.89
N LYS A 208 12.01 1.34 -15.70
CA LYS A 208 12.62 2.46 -14.96
C LYS A 208 13.63 1.97 -13.93
N GLY A 209 14.46 2.89 -13.45
CA GLY A 209 15.44 2.64 -12.39
C GLY A 209 16.52 1.63 -12.73
N LEU A 210 17.18 1.16 -11.69
CA LEU A 210 18.24 0.15 -11.80
C LEU A 210 17.65 -1.23 -12.12
N LYS A 211 18.20 -1.89 -13.12
CA LYS A 211 17.81 -3.26 -13.45
C LYS A 211 18.24 -4.22 -12.35
N TYR A 212 17.34 -5.09 -12.00
CA TYR A 212 17.57 -6.11 -10.99
C TYR A 212 17.06 -7.47 -11.48
N CYS A 213 17.79 -8.53 -11.18
CA CYS A 213 17.37 -9.88 -11.51
C CYS A 213 16.16 -10.27 -10.64
N SER A 214 14.98 -10.26 -11.23
CA SER A 214 13.73 -10.61 -10.53
C SER A 214 12.67 -11.07 -11.51
N PRO A 215 11.68 -11.86 -11.06
CA PRO A 215 10.49 -12.14 -11.84
C PRO A 215 9.75 -10.85 -12.23
N SER A 216 9.03 -10.91 -13.34
CA SER A 216 8.22 -9.79 -13.83
C SER A 216 6.99 -9.56 -12.95
N VAL A 217 6.84 -8.36 -12.38
CA VAL A 217 5.68 -8.03 -11.53
C VAL A 217 4.37 -8.20 -12.30
N TRP A 218 4.26 -7.66 -13.52
CA TRP A 218 3.02 -7.74 -14.29
C TRP A 218 2.64 -9.17 -14.70
N GLN A 219 3.62 -10.03 -15.07
CA GLN A 219 3.33 -11.43 -15.40
C GLN A 219 2.85 -12.19 -14.17
N ARG A 220 3.40 -11.89 -13.00
CA ARG A 220 2.98 -12.50 -11.75
C ARG A 220 1.60 -12.04 -11.29
N ILE A 221 1.16 -10.81 -11.61
CA ILE A 221 -0.24 -10.39 -11.42
C ILE A 221 -1.17 -11.32 -12.22
N VAL A 222 -0.91 -11.49 -13.51
CA VAL A 222 -1.71 -12.37 -14.37
C VAL A 222 -1.70 -13.82 -13.86
N TYR A 223 -0.51 -14.31 -13.51
CA TYR A 223 -0.36 -15.68 -13.00
C TYR A 223 -1.13 -15.89 -11.68
N ALA A 224 -1.02 -14.98 -10.72
CA ALA A 224 -1.68 -15.09 -9.43
C ALA A 224 -3.22 -15.06 -9.57
N ILE A 225 -3.75 -14.20 -10.43
CA ILE A 225 -5.19 -14.16 -10.73
C ILE A 225 -5.63 -15.52 -11.28
N ASN A 226 -4.97 -16.03 -12.31
CA ASN A 226 -5.32 -17.31 -12.92
C ASN A 226 -5.20 -18.48 -11.92
N LEU A 227 -4.16 -18.47 -11.08
CA LEU A 227 -3.89 -19.49 -10.08
C LEU A 227 -5.04 -19.69 -9.10
N ILE A 228 -5.69 -18.60 -8.68
CA ILE A 228 -6.71 -18.67 -7.63
C ILE A 228 -8.14 -18.49 -8.14
N ASN A 229 -8.36 -18.06 -9.38
CA ASN A 229 -9.69 -17.63 -9.87
C ASN A 229 -10.76 -18.71 -9.68
N GLU A 230 -10.48 -19.95 -10.05
CA GLU A 230 -11.43 -21.07 -9.97
C GLU A 230 -11.41 -21.80 -8.61
N VAL A 231 -10.52 -21.42 -7.69
CA VAL A 231 -10.37 -22.08 -6.39
C VAL A 231 -11.49 -21.66 -5.44
N LYS A 232 -12.39 -22.59 -5.07
CA LYS A 232 -13.55 -22.29 -4.20
C LYS A 232 -13.18 -22.10 -2.72
N SER A 233 -12.21 -22.84 -2.22
CA SER A 233 -11.80 -22.81 -0.81
C SER A 233 -10.89 -21.63 -0.51
N SER A 234 -11.32 -20.74 0.39
CA SER A 234 -10.46 -19.61 0.85
C SER A 234 -9.18 -20.08 1.53
N LYS A 235 -9.20 -21.23 2.22
CA LYS A 235 -8.01 -21.86 2.78
C LYS A 235 -7.02 -22.23 1.68
N LYS A 236 -7.51 -22.88 0.60
CA LYS A 236 -6.66 -23.24 -0.55
C LYS A 236 -6.14 -22.02 -1.29
N VAL A 237 -6.93 -20.95 -1.40
CA VAL A 237 -6.47 -19.65 -1.94
C VAL A 237 -5.28 -19.14 -1.12
N ALA A 238 -5.41 -19.07 0.20
CA ALA A 238 -4.33 -18.64 1.08
C ALA A 238 -3.07 -19.50 0.93
N GLU A 239 -3.21 -20.84 0.93
CA GLU A 239 -2.10 -21.77 0.72
C GLU A 239 -1.35 -21.53 -0.61
N LEU A 240 -2.09 -21.31 -1.70
CA LEU A 240 -1.50 -21.05 -3.02
C LEU A 240 -0.78 -19.71 -3.07
N LEU A 241 -1.39 -18.67 -2.50
CA LEU A 241 -0.76 -17.35 -2.45
C LEU A 241 0.52 -17.36 -1.61
N TYR A 242 0.47 -17.96 -0.43
CA TYR A 242 1.64 -18.07 0.44
C TYR A 242 2.77 -18.93 -0.16
N ASN A 243 2.46 -20.15 -0.60
CA ASN A 243 3.48 -21.11 -1.01
C ASN A 243 3.97 -20.97 -2.46
N VAL A 244 3.15 -20.42 -3.38
CA VAL A 244 3.47 -20.36 -4.82
C VAL A 244 3.81 -18.94 -5.26
N ILE A 245 3.06 -17.95 -4.80
CA ILE A 245 3.35 -16.53 -5.12
C ILE A 245 4.38 -15.97 -4.15
N GLY A 246 4.26 -16.29 -2.87
CA GLY A 246 5.02 -15.70 -1.78
C GLY A 246 4.36 -14.43 -1.24
N THR A 247 4.70 -14.11 0.00
CA THR A 247 4.13 -13.01 0.77
C THR A 247 5.21 -12.21 1.52
N ASP A 248 6.46 -12.32 1.08
CA ASP A 248 7.56 -11.54 1.62
C ASP A 248 7.55 -10.13 1.01
N MET A 249 8.29 -9.20 1.58
CA MET A 249 8.34 -7.75 1.31
C MET A 249 8.70 -7.33 -0.12
N PHE A 250 8.67 -8.21 -1.11
CA PHE A 250 9.05 -7.89 -2.48
C PHE A 250 7.85 -7.57 -3.39
N SER A 251 7.98 -6.57 -4.26
CA SER A 251 6.91 -6.14 -5.15
C SER A 251 6.38 -7.26 -6.06
N GLU A 252 7.25 -8.17 -6.52
CA GLU A 252 6.88 -9.33 -7.33
C GLU A 252 6.12 -10.43 -6.56
N GLN A 253 5.95 -10.27 -5.25
CA GLN A 253 5.13 -11.13 -4.39
C GLN A 253 3.87 -10.38 -3.93
N ILE A 254 4.04 -9.24 -3.28
CA ILE A 254 2.94 -8.47 -2.68
C ILE A 254 1.92 -8.01 -3.73
N ILE A 255 2.36 -7.36 -4.79
CA ILE A 255 1.46 -6.79 -5.81
C ILE A 255 0.59 -7.86 -6.49
N PRO A 256 1.12 -9.02 -6.91
CA PRO A 256 0.30 -10.13 -7.39
C PRO A 256 -0.73 -10.63 -6.37
N VAL A 257 -0.35 -10.76 -5.10
CA VAL A 257 -1.27 -11.18 -4.02
C VAL A 257 -2.41 -10.18 -3.85
N VAL A 258 -2.08 -8.88 -3.75
CA VAL A 258 -3.07 -7.80 -3.61
C VAL A 258 -4.09 -7.82 -4.75
N PHE A 259 -3.63 -7.80 -6.00
CA PHE A 259 -4.53 -7.72 -7.14
C PHE A 259 -5.30 -9.02 -7.40
N SER A 260 -4.75 -10.18 -7.09
CA SER A 260 -5.47 -11.45 -7.21
C SER A 260 -6.57 -11.59 -6.16
N LEU A 261 -6.31 -11.19 -4.90
CA LEU A 261 -7.34 -11.13 -3.86
C LEU A 261 -8.43 -10.12 -4.20
N PHE A 262 -8.06 -8.91 -4.64
CA PHE A 262 -9.01 -7.88 -5.09
C PHE A 262 -9.91 -8.41 -6.20
N TYR A 263 -9.35 -8.99 -7.27
CA TYR A 263 -10.09 -9.48 -8.41
C TYR A 263 -11.06 -10.61 -8.04
N LYS A 264 -10.56 -11.58 -7.28
CA LYS A 264 -11.35 -12.74 -6.86
C LYS A 264 -12.49 -12.38 -5.91
N TYR A 265 -12.21 -11.58 -4.90
CA TYR A 265 -13.17 -11.23 -3.85
C TYR A 265 -13.73 -9.80 -3.98
N ARG A 266 -13.78 -9.25 -5.19
CA ARG A 266 -14.14 -7.85 -5.46
C ARG A 266 -15.40 -7.34 -4.75
N GLN A 267 -16.37 -8.19 -4.45
CA GLN A 267 -17.59 -7.84 -3.73
C GLN A 267 -17.60 -8.27 -2.25
N GLU A 268 -16.51 -8.84 -1.77
CA GLU A 268 -16.41 -9.46 -0.44
C GLU A 268 -15.25 -8.84 0.37
N PHE A 269 -15.26 -7.50 0.58
CA PHE A 269 -14.16 -6.76 1.21
C PHE A 269 -13.69 -7.39 2.52
N SER A 270 -14.60 -7.62 3.50
CA SER A 270 -14.22 -8.24 4.78
C SER A 270 -13.51 -9.57 4.58
N LYS A 271 -13.98 -10.40 3.64
CA LYS A 271 -13.36 -11.70 3.39
C LYS A 271 -11.95 -11.56 2.83
N ALA A 272 -11.75 -10.68 1.86
CA ALA A 272 -10.44 -10.42 1.28
C ALA A 272 -9.46 -9.87 2.34
N LEU A 273 -9.89 -8.88 3.11
CA LEU A 273 -9.11 -8.25 4.20
C LEU A 273 -8.67 -9.29 5.24
N TRP A 274 -9.61 -10.11 5.74
CA TRP A 274 -9.24 -11.09 6.77
C TRP A 274 -8.51 -12.31 6.23
N ILE A 275 -8.56 -12.61 4.92
CA ILE A 275 -7.65 -13.56 4.29
C ILE A 275 -6.24 -12.97 4.30
N SER A 276 -6.04 -11.72 3.88
CA SER A 276 -4.71 -11.09 3.81
C SER A 276 -4.03 -11.00 5.18
N VAL A 277 -4.76 -10.65 6.24
CA VAL A 277 -4.25 -10.62 7.62
C VAL A 277 -3.81 -12.00 8.13
N ASN A 278 -4.48 -13.08 7.71
CA ASN A 278 -4.14 -14.45 8.13
C ASN A 278 -3.18 -15.16 7.17
N LEU A 279 -2.66 -14.45 6.17
CA LEU A 279 -1.89 -15.05 5.07
C LEU A 279 -0.47 -15.43 5.47
N GLY A 280 0.10 -14.67 6.43
CA GLY A 280 1.52 -14.74 6.79
C GLY A 280 2.41 -13.91 5.85
N GLY A 281 3.62 -13.63 6.30
CA GLY A 281 4.55 -12.74 5.61
C GLY A 281 4.27 -11.25 5.90
N ASP A 282 4.40 -10.40 4.92
CA ASP A 282 4.23 -8.94 4.99
C ASP A 282 2.72 -8.58 4.98
N THR A 283 2.05 -8.91 6.09
CA THR A 283 0.59 -8.89 6.19
C THR A 283 -0.01 -7.50 6.30
N ASP A 284 0.68 -6.54 6.90
CA ASP A 284 0.26 -5.14 7.00
C ASP A 284 0.28 -4.47 5.63
N THR A 285 1.38 -4.60 4.88
CA THR A 285 1.46 -4.09 3.52
C THR A 285 0.41 -4.74 2.61
N ILE A 286 0.28 -6.08 2.63
CA ILE A 286 -0.72 -6.78 1.80
C ILE A 286 -2.13 -6.28 2.12
N ALA A 287 -2.50 -6.24 3.40
CA ALA A 287 -3.84 -5.85 3.82
C ALA A 287 -4.10 -4.34 3.59
N GLY A 288 -3.09 -3.49 3.84
CA GLY A 288 -3.16 -2.05 3.60
C GLY A 288 -3.36 -1.70 2.13
N LEU A 289 -2.51 -2.26 1.25
CA LEU A 289 -2.63 -2.03 -0.20
C LEU A 289 -3.93 -2.59 -0.77
N LEU A 290 -4.35 -3.79 -0.34
CA LEU A 290 -5.62 -4.38 -0.71
C LEU A 290 -6.79 -3.48 -0.28
N GLY A 291 -6.79 -3.04 0.97
CA GLY A 291 -7.79 -2.12 1.52
C GLY A 291 -7.86 -0.82 0.76
N SER A 292 -6.69 -0.25 0.36
CA SER A 292 -6.64 0.99 -0.41
C SER A 292 -7.28 0.87 -1.80
N VAL A 293 -7.07 -0.24 -2.50
CA VAL A 293 -7.69 -0.51 -3.81
C VAL A 293 -9.22 -0.66 -3.67
N TYR A 294 -9.67 -1.41 -2.64
CA TYR A 294 -11.11 -1.52 -2.36
C TYR A 294 -11.74 -0.16 -2.04
N GLY A 295 -11.11 0.62 -1.18
CA GLY A 295 -11.59 1.93 -0.79
C GLY A 295 -11.63 2.93 -1.94
N ALA A 296 -10.61 2.93 -2.80
CA ALA A 296 -10.59 3.74 -4.00
C ALA A 296 -11.69 3.34 -5.02
N PHE A 297 -12.01 2.07 -5.08
CA PHE A 297 -13.00 1.56 -6.04
C PHE A 297 -14.45 1.77 -5.56
N TYR A 298 -14.76 1.31 -4.34
CA TYR A 298 -16.13 1.30 -3.80
C TYR A 298 -16.47 2.54 -2.96
N GLY A 299 -15.50 3.34 -2.58
CA GLY A 299 -15.65 4.40 -1.60
C GLY A 299 -15.68 3.87 -0.16
N PHE A 300 -15.56 4.78 0.80
CA PHE A 300 -15.74 4.44 2.21
C PHE A 300 -17.19 4.04 2.53
N SER A 301 -18.15 4.61 1.80
CA SER A 301 -19.56 4.23 1.89
C SER A 301 -19.78 2.75 1.63
N GLY A 302 -18.98 2.12 0.75
CA GLY A 302 -19.02 0.70 0.40
C GLY A 302 -18.41 -0.23 1.46
N PHE A 303 -17.74 0.28 2.50
CA PHE A 303 -17.21 -0.58 3.57
C PHE A 303 -18.33 -1.13 4.44
N PRO A 304 -18.24 -2.41 4.87
CA PRO A 304 -19.17 -2.96 5.85
C PRO A 304 -19.07 -2.22 7.20
N SER A 305 -20.17 -2.19 7.94
CA SER A 305 -20.27 -1.44 9.22
C SER A 305 -19.21 -1.82 10.26
N LYS A 306 -18.79 -3.09 10.26
CA LYS A 306 -17.76 -3.58 11.18
C LYS A 306 -16.41 -2.92 10.86
N GLU A 307 -16.00 -2.95 9.61
CA GLU A 307 -14.73 -2.39 9.14
C GLU A 307 -14.69 -0.87 9.30
N LYS A 308 -15.81 -0.17 9.08
CA LYS A 308 -15.93 1.26 9.40
C LYS A 308 -15.68 1.56 10.87
N LYS A 309 -16.26 0.78 11.78
CA LYS A 309 -16.05 0.94 13.24
C LYS A 309 -14.59 0.71 13.61
N LEU A 310 -13.94 -0.30 13.02
CA LEU A 310 -12.53 -0.58 13.28
C LEU A 310 -11.64 0.58 12.78
N PHE A 311 -11.90 1.10 11.58
CA PHE A 311 -11.19 2.27 11.06
C PHE A 311 -11.31 3.48 11.98
N TYR A 312 -12.51 3.84 12.45
CA TYR A 312 -12.68 4.99 13.34
C TYR A 312 -11.92 4.80 14.66
N LYS A 313 -11.91 3.58 15.21
CA LYS A 313 -11.13 3.25 16.41
C LYS A 313 -9.62 3.44 16.17
N ILE A 314 -9.11 2.97 15.04
CA ILE A 314 -7.70 3.15 14.66
C ILE A 314 -7.38 4.64 14.46
N SER A 315 -8.26 5.37 13.78
CA SER A 315 -8.11 6.79 13.52
C SER A 315 -8.04 7.61 14.81
N GLU A 316 -8.87 7.28 15.80
CA GLU A 316 -8.84 7.89 17.13
C GLU A 316 -7.54 7.58 17.89
N ILE A 317 -7.12 6.31 17.94
CA ILE A 317 -5.89 5.87 18.62
C ILE A 317 -4.65 6.60 18.07
N ASN A 318 -4.59 6.82 16.75
CA ASN A 318 -3.45 7.43 16.07
C ASN A 318 -3.65 8.93 15.78
N ASN A 319 -4.75 9.54 16.23
CA ASN A 319 -5.09 10.96 16.01
C ASN A 319 -4.99 11.39 14.53
N LEU A 320 -5.61 10.62 13.64
CA LEU A 320 -5.50 10.82 12.19
C LEU A 320 -6.48 11.87 11.67
N GLN A 321 -6.02 12.71 10.75
CA GLN A 321 -6.79 13.80 10.14
C GLN A 321 -7.13 13.51 8.66
N VAL A 322 -7.63 12.31 8.35
CA VAL A 322 -7.89 11.84 6.98
C VAL A 322 -8.84 12.76 6.22
N ASP A 323 -9.88 13.28 6.88
CA ASP A 323 -10.83 14.25 6.30
C ASP A 323 -10.11 15.50 5.75
N LYS A 324 -9.21 16.09 6.55
CA LYS A 324 -8.44 17.27 6.16
C LYS A 324 -7.52 16.99 4.96
N ILE A 325 -6.88 15.83 4.95
CA ILE A 325 -6.02 15.39 3.84
C ILE A 325 -6.83 15.24 2.56
N VAL A 326 -7.96 14.54 2.59
CA VAL A 326 -8.80 14.33 1.40
C VAL A 326 -9.34 15.63 0.82
N LYS A 327 -9.77 16.56 1.68
CA LYS A 327 -10.18 17.92 1.25
C LYS A 327 -9.04 18.68 0.58
N GLY A 328 -7.83 18.59 1.13
CA GLY A 328 -6.64 19.19 0.55
C GLY A 328 -6.26 18.59 -0.81
N LEU A 329 -6.31 17.26 -0.94
CA LEU A 329 -6.04 16.59 -2.20
C LEU A 329 -7.06 16.93 -3.30
N TRP A 330 -8.33 17.14 -2.95
CA TRP A 330 -9.32 17.65 -3.89
C TRP A 330 -8.94 19.01 -4.44
N ALA A 331 -8.48 19.92 -3.59
CA ALA A 331 -8.11 21.28 -3.99
C ALA A 331 -6.94 21.31 -5.01
N ILE A 332 -6.04 20.34 -4.96
CA ILE A 332 -4.87 20.26 -5.85
C ILE A 332 -5.04 19.30 -7.03
N LYS A 333 -6.09 18.48 -7.06
CA LYS A 333 -6.36 17.51 -8.13
C LYS A 333 -6.47 18.15 -9.52
N GLN A 334 -6.83 19.43 -9.60
CA GLN A 334 -7.10 20.13 -10.87
C GLN A 334 -5.83 20.72 -11.50
N PHE A 335 -4.69 20.61 -10.86
CA PHE A 335 -3.38 21.04 -11.32
C PHE A 335 -2.51 19.83 -11.67
#